data_fa49740253e27158c09e5249440d8116
#
_entry.id   fa49740253e27158c09e5249440d8116
#
_cell.length_a   1.000
_cell.length_b   1.000
_cell.length_c   1.000
_cell.angle_alpha   90.00
_cell.angle_beta   90.00
_cell.angle_gamma   90.00
#
_symmetry.space_group_name_H-M   'P 1'
#
loop_
_entity.id
_entity.type
_entity.pdbx_description
1 polymer ?
#
loop_
_entity_poly.entity_id
_entity_poly.type
_entity_poly.pdbx_seq_one_letter_code
_entity_poly.pdbx_strand_id
1 'polypeptide(L)'
;MPNNSAPLRLATRGSRQALAQANVVAASIAAASGRTVDLVLIETTGDIRQDVPLHTIGGQGVFVKEVQRAVLDGRADLAVHSAQDLPSEPAAGLVIAAFTERRSPQDVLVGSTLDGLAEGATVASGSVRRRAQLAAIRPDLTFVELRGNIDTRLGKIPDGGAIVMARAALEILGMTDRIDEELDVERFVPAVGQGCVAVECRADDAMTVEALSTVDHGPTRHRVEVE
;
A
#
# COMPACT_ATOMS: atom_id res chain seq x y z
N MET A 1 -35.50 2.36 -10.50
CA MET A 1 -34.17 2.09 -11.06
C MET A 1 -33.18 2.93 -10.26
N PRO A 2 -32.19 2.38 -9.56
CA PRO A 2 -31.16 3.21 -8.93
C PRO A 2 -30.46 4.03 -10.00
N ASN A 3 -30.20 5.30 -9.68
CA ASN A 3 -29.66 6.27 -10.63
C ASN A 3 -28.18 5.89 -10.93
N ASN A 4 -27.97 5.21 -12.06
CA ASN A 4 -26.63 4.77 -12.52
C ASN A 4 -25.71 5.95 -12.90
N SER A 5 -26.17 7.19 -12.74
CA SER A 5 -25.45 8.43 -13.06
C SER A 5 -24.78 9.09 -11.85
N ALA A 6 -25.07 8.64 -10.63
CA ALA A 6 -24.43 9.22 -9.45
C ALA A 6 -22.94 8.84 -9.38
N PRO A 7 -22.05 9.78 -8.99
CA PRO A 7 -20.65 9.47 -8.73
C PRO A 7 -20.49 8.34 -7.72
N LEU A 8 -19.50 7.46 -7.94
CA LEU A 8 -19.06 6.52 -6.92
C LEU A 8 -18.19 7.25 -5.90
N ARG A 9 -18.44 7.02 -4.61
CA ARG A 9 -17.65 7.59 -3.51
C ARG A 9 -16.55 6.62 -3.13
N LEU A 10 -15.29 7.02 -3.32
CA LEU A 10 -14.10 6.23 -3.05
C LEU A 10 -13.41 6.68 -1.77
N ALA A 11 -13.43 5.84 -0.73
CA ALA A 11 -12.72 6.07 0.51
C ALA A 11 -11.22 5.81 0.36
N THR A 12 -10.41 6.76 0.78
CA THR A 12 -8.95 6.67 0.77
C THR A 12 -8.33 7.50 1.87
N ARG A 13 -7.07 7.22 2.21
CA ARG A 13 -6.29 8.04 3.16
C ARG A 13 -5.78 9.32 2.49
N GLY A 14 -5.46 10.31 3.31
CA GLY A 14 -4.94 11.60 2.84
C GLY A 14 -3.45 11.61 2.48
N SER A 15 -2.71 10.49 2.60
CA SER A 15 -1.30 10.46 2.24
C SER A 15 -1.11 10.58 0.72
N ARG A 16 -0.01 11.23 0.29
CA ARG A 16 0.32 11.43 -1.13
C ARG A 16 0.27 10.12 -1.93
N GLN A 17 0.78 9.02 -1.35
CA GLN A 17 0.74 7.69 -1.98
C GLN A 17 -0.71 7.17 -2.11
N ALA A 18 -1.52 7.25 -1.04
CA ALA A 18 -2.89 6.77 -1.07
C ALA A 18 -3.75 7.57 -2.07
N LEU A 19 -3.57 8.88 -2.12
CA LEU A 19 -4.23 9.74 -3.11
C LEU A 19 -3.82 9.38 -4.55
N ALA A 20 -2.53 9.13 -4.80
CA ALA A 20 -2.06 8.70 -6.12
C ALA A 20 -2.68 7.36 -6.53
N GLN A 21 -2.77 6.39 -5.61
CA GLN A 21 -3.44 5.10 -5.84
C GLN A 21 -4.93 5.31 -6.13
N ALA A 22 -5.63 6.08 -5.32
CA ALA A 22 -7.06 6.36 -5.48
C ALA A 22 -7.38 7.06 -6.81
N ASN A 23 -6.56 8.02 -7.23
CA ASN A 23 -6.75 8.72 -8.50
C ASN A 23 -6.56 7.78 -9.71
N VAL A 24 -5.57 6.87 -9.66
CA VAL A 24 -5.40 5.86 -10.72
C VAL A 24 -6.61 4.94 -10.81
N VAL A 25 -7.12 4.45 -9.67
CA VAL A 25 -8.33 3.62 -9.63
C VAL A 25 -9.54 4.38 -10.13
N ALA A 26 -9.75 5.62 -9.66
CA ALA A 26 -10.86 6.48 -10.10
C ALA A 26 -10.85 6.71 -11.62
N ALA A 27 -9.66 7.00 -12.19
CA ALA A 27 -9.51 7.19 -13.63
C ALA A 27 -9.80 5.89 -14.40
N SER A 28 -9.37 4.73 -13.89
CA SER A 28 -9.63 3.42 -14.51
C SER A 28 -11.13 3.09 -14.49
N ILE A 29 -11.82 3.31 -13.36
CA ILE A 29 -13.27 3.11 -13.26
C ILE A 29 -14.02 4.05 -14.24
N ALA A 30 -13.62 5.32 -14.27
CA ALA A 30 -14.25 6.28 -15.17
C ALA A 30 -14.08 5.91 -16.65
N ALA A 31 -12.88 5.46 -17.04
CA ALA A 31 -12.58 5.03 -18.39
C ALA A 31 -13.36 3.75 -18.79
N ALA A 32 -13.49 2.79 -17.88
CA ALA A 32 -14.11 1.49 -18.17
C ALA A 32 -15.65 1.52 -18.09
N SER A 33 -16.22 2.26 -17.11
CA SER A 33 -17.65 2.25 -16.81
C SER A 33 -18.39 3.54 -17.20
N GLY A 34 -17.67 4.62 -17.52
CA GLY A 34 -18.25 5.95 -17.75
C GLY A 34 -18.75 6.64 -16.47
N ARG A 35 -18.57 6.03 -15.28
CA ARG A 35 -18.99 6.59 -14.00
C ARG A 35 -17.92 7.52 -13.44
N THR A 36 -18.31 8.67 -12.94
CA THR A 36 -17.42 9.55 -12.18
C THR A 36 -17.15 8.97 -10.78
N VAL A 37 -16.01 9.32 -10.19
CA VAL A 37 -15.60 8.87 -8.86
C VAL A 37 -15.19 10.08 -8.03
N ASP A 38 -15.82 10.25 -6.88
CA ASP A 38 -15.48 11.29 -5.89
C ASP A 38 -14.67 10.70 -4.75
N LEU A 39 -13.56 11.34 -4.37
CA LEU A 39 -12.72 10.90 -3.28
C LEU A 39 -13.30 11.32 -1.92
N VAL A 40 -13.38 10.37 -0.99
CA VAL A 40 -13.75 10.58 0.42
C VAL A 40 -12.50 10.35 1.27
N LEU A 41 -11.95 11.41 1.84
CA LEU A 41 -10.75 11.32 2.66
C LEU A 41 -11.09 10.82 4.06
N ILE A 42 -10.39 9.76 4.48
CA ILE A 42 -10.52 9.13 5.79
C ILE A 42 -9.20 9.28 6.53
N GLU A 43 -9.27 9.85 7.71
CA GLU A 43 -8.14 9.88 8.64
C GLU A 43 -8.12 8.59 9.45
N THR A 44 -6.95 7.95 9.53
CA THR A 44 -6.80 6.67 10.26
C THR A 44 -5.97 6.85 11.53
N THR A 45 -6.15 5.95 12.49
CA THR A 45 -5.34 5.90 13.71
C THR A 45 -3.84 5.82 13.38
N GLY A 46 -3.47 5.11 12.30
CA GLY A 46 -2.09 5.01 11.84
C GLY A 46 -1.52 6.32 11.29
N ASP A 47 -2.38 7.21 10.76
CA ASP A 47 -1.96 8.55 10.31
C ASP A 47 -1.76 9.51 11.47
N ILE A 48 -2.58 9.40 12.52
CA ILE A 48 -2.52 10.25 13.73
C ILE A 48 -1.35 9.83 14.63
N ARG A 49 -1.22 8.51 14.92
CA ARG A 49 -0.25 7.95 15.87
C ARG A 49 1.08 7.60 15.21
N GLN A 50 1.84 8.62 14.79
CA GLN A 50 3.18 8.43 14.20
C GLN A 50 4.31 8.36 15.24
N ASP A 51 4.00 8.63 16.49
CA ASP A 51 4.91 8.70 17.65
C ASP A 51 5.30 7.33 18.22
N VAL A 52 4.57 6.26 17.89
CA VAL A 52 4.78 4.91 18.41
C VAL A 52 4.99 3.88 17.30
N PRO A 53 5.75 2.78 17.52
CA PRO A 53 5.96 1.74 16.52
C PRO A 53 4.65 1.08 16.06
N LEU A 54 4.55 0.71 14.78
CA LEU A 54 3.31 0.13 14.20
C LEU A 54 2.82 -1.11 14.96
N HIS A 55 3.72 -1.98 15.37
CA HIS A 55 3.39 -3.22 16.07
C HIS A 55 2.78 -2.99 17.46
N THR A 56 2.88 -1.78 18.02
CA THR A 56 2.31 -1.43 19.34
C THR A 56 0.93 -0.75 19.24
N ILE A 57 0.52 -0.25 18.07
CA ILE A 57 -0.75 0.51 17.90
C ILE A 57 -1.97 -0.42 17.68
N GLY A 58 -1.80 -1.74 17.61
CA GLY A 58 -2.94 -2.66 17.46
C GLY A 58 -2.86 -3.62 16.27
N GLY A 59 -1.67 -3.95 15.79
CA GLY A 59 -1.45 -5.03 14.83
C GLY A 59 -1.85 -4.69 13.39
N GLN A 60 -2.24 -5.72 12.63
CA GLN A 60 -2.64 -5.58 11.23
C GLN A 60 -3.87 -4.68 11.07
N GLY A 61 -3.90 -3.91 9.98
CA GLY A 61 -5.07 -3.12 9.62
C GLY A 61 -5.19 -1.73 10.25
N VAL A 62 -4.13 -1.19 10.89
CA VAL A 62 -4.12 0.17 11.49
C VAL A 62 -4.44 1.28 10.47
N PHE A 63 -4.23 1.03 9.19
CA PHE A 63 -4.52 1.95 8.10
C PHE A 63 -5.79 1.58 7.30
N VAL A 64 -6.45 0.48 7.67
CA VAL A 64 -7.52 -0.13 6.88
C VAL A 64 -8.89 0.02 7.56
N LYS A 65 -8.95 -0.17 8.87
CA LYS A 65 -10.22 -0.28 9.63
C LYS A 65 -11.16 0.90 9.46
N GLU A 66 -10.66 2.12 9.56
CA GLU A 66 -11.48 3.33 9.43
C GLU A 66 -11.96 3.54 7.99
N VAL A 67 -11.13 3.15 7.01
CA VAL A 67 -11.48 3.20 5.58
C VAL A 67 -12.58 2.17 5.27
N GLN A 68 -12.42 0.92 5.74
CA GLN A 68 -13.45 -0.13 5.64
C GLN A 68 -14.75 0.28 6.35
N ARG A 69 -14.65 0.88 7.53
CA ARG A 69 -15.80 1.38 8.27
C ARG A 69 -16.59 2.42 7.48
N ALA A 70 -15.91 3.30 6.72
CA ALA A 70 -16.57 4.29 5.89
C ALA A 70 -17.43 3.64 4.78
N VAL A 71 -17.00 2.50 4.24
CA VAL A 71 -17.77 1.72 3.25
C VAL A 71 -18.95 1.00 3.91
N LEU A 72 -18.73 0.36 5.04
CA LEU A 72 -19.78 -0.34 5.81
C LEU A 72 -20.89 0.61 6.28
N ASP A 73 -20.52 1.81 6.73
CA ASP A 73 -21.46 2.86 7.18
C ASP A 73 -22.16 3.59 6.02
N GLY A 74 -21.85 3.25 4.76
CA GLY A 74 -22.43 3.90 3.57
C GLY A 74 -21.94 5.34 3.34
N ARG A 75 -20.84 5.77 3.98
CA ARG A 75 -20.19 7.06 3.71
C ARG A 75 -19.40 7.04 2.41
N ALA A 76 -18.98 5.87 1.97
CA ALA A 76 -18.36 5.59 0.68
C ALA A 76 -18.96 4.31 0.07
N ASP A 77 -18.78 4.12 -1.22
CA ASP A 77 -19.27 2.95 -1.95
C ASP A 77 -18.15 1.92 -2.12
N LEU A 78 -16.90 2.39 -2.21
CA LEU A 78 -15.72 1.56 -2.34
C LEU A 78 -14.54 2.15 -1.56
N ALA A 79 -13.51 1.32 -1.33
CA ALA A 79 -12.27 1.69 -0.67
C ALA A 79 -11.05 1.23 -1.48
N VAL A 80 -9.96 1.99 -1.40
CA VAL A 80 -8.68 1.63 -2.02
C VAL A 80 -7.62 1.41 -0.95
N HIS A 81 -6.90 0.28 -1.06
CA HIS A 81 -5.85 -0.12 -0.15
C HIS A 81 -4.60 -0.57 -0.89
N SER A 82 -3.42 -0.32 -0.32
CA SER A 82 -2.25 -1.14 -0.65
C SER A 82 -2.54 -2.56 -0.15
N ALA A 83 -2.56 -3.57 -1.03
CA ALA A 83 -3.00 -4.92 -0.68
C ALA A 83 -2.20 -5.54 0.48
N GLN A 84 -0.91 -5.23 0.58
CA GLN A 84 -0.03 -5.66 1.68
C GLN A 84 -0.45 -5.15 3.09
N ASP A 85 -1.31 -4.13 3.16
CA ASP A 85 -1.78 -3.55 4.43
C ASP A 85 -3.10 -4.20 4.89
N LEU A 86 -3.75 -4.98 4.03
CA LEU A 86 -4.97 -5.71 4.35
C LEU A 86 -4.67 -6.86 5.31
N PRO A 87 -5.55 -7.11 6.29
CA PRO A 87 -5.47 -8.32 7.10
C PRO A 87 -5.74 -9.56 6.24
N SER A 88 -5.21 -10.71 6.68
CA SER A 88 -5.41 -11.99 5.99
C SER A 88 -6.88 -12.45 6.02
N GLU A 89 -7.64 -12.04 7.03
CA GLU A 89 -9.07 -12.33 7.12
C GLU A 89 -9.86 -11.16 6.52
N PRO A 90 -10.75 -11.42 5.55
CA PRO A 90 -11.63 -10.40 4.99
C PRO A 90 -12.54 -9.79 6.06
N ALA A 91 -12.80 -8.49 5.97
CA ALA A 91 -13.77 -7.84 6.84
C ALA A 91 -15.19 -8.31 6.51
N ALA A 92 -15.96 -8.70 7.53
CA ALA A 92 -17.34 -9.13 7.36
C ALA A 92 -18.18 -8.05 6.66
N GLY A 93 -18.92 -8.44 5.63
CA GLY A 93 -19.75 -7.53 4.81
C GLY A 93 -19.01 -6.81 3.68
N LEU A 94 -17.71 -6.99 3.56
CA LEU A 94 -16.91 -6.44 2.47
C LEU A 94 -16.36 -7.56 1.57
N VAL A 95 -16.03 -7.17 0.33
CA VAL A 95 -15.37 -8.04 -0.65
C VAL A 95 -14.32 -7.24 -1.42
N ILE A 96 -13.17 -7.87 -1.71
CA ILE A 96 -12.19 -7.32 -2.64
C ILE A 96 -12.71 -7.58 -4.05
N ALA A 97 -13.36 -6.58 -4.63
CA ALA A 97 -13.99 -6.68 -5.94
C ALA A 97 -12.98 -6.57 -7.09
N ALA A 98 -11.86 -5.86 -6.90
CA ALA A 98 -10.83 -5.74 -7.91
C ALA A 98 -9.42 -5.64 -7.32
N PHE A 99 -8.45 -6.20 -8.05
CA PHE A 99 -7.04 -5.85 -7.95
C PHE A 99 -6.62 -5.13 -9.22
N THR A 100 -5.96 -3.98 -9.12
CA THR A 100 -5.41 -3.33 -10.30
C THR A 100 -4.15 -4.07 -10.79
N GLU A 101 -3.68 -3.75 -11.98
CA GLU A 101 -2.41 -4.28 -12.47
C GLU A 101 -1.29 -4.06 -11.45
N ARG A 102 -0.55 -5.14 -11.14
CA ARG A 102 0.51 -5.13 -10.13
C ARG A 102 1.70 -4.33 -10.60
N ARG A 103 2.14 -3.39 -9.78
CA ARG A 103 3.45 -2.75 -9.91
C ARG A 103 4.53 -3.71 -9.41
N SER A 104 5.80 -3.31 -9.52
CA SER A 104 6.91 -4.13 -9.02
C SER A 104 6.70 -4.52 -7.55
N PRO A 105 6.82 -5.83 -7.20
CA PRO A 105 6.73 -6.29 -5.82
C PRO A 105 8.02 -6.06 -5.02
N GLN A 106 9.12 -5.67 -5.68
CA GLN A 106 10.45 -5.56 -5.08
C GLN A 106 10.51 -4.56 -3.93
N ASP A 107 11.37 -4.85 -2.97
CA ASP A 107 11.89 -3.86 -2.04
C ASP A 107 13.11 -3.18 -2.65
N VAL A 108 13.38 -1.95 -2.23
CA VAL A 108 14.50 -1.14 -2.73
C VAL A 108 15.23 -0.46 -1.58
N LEU A 109 16.52 -0.19 -1.78
CA LEU A 109 17.31 0.67 -0.91
C LEU A 109 17.37 2.08 -1.49
N VAL A 110 17.32 3.06 -0.60
CA VAL A 110 17.51 4.48 -0.89
C VAL A 110 18.51 5.05 0.11
N GLY A 111 19.54 5.72 -0.38
CA GLY A 111 20.65 6.29 0.38
C GLY A 111 21.98 5.57 0.15
N SER A 112 21.95 4.27 -0.16
CA SER A 112 23.12 3.46 -0.53
C SER A 112 22.69 2.12 -1.12
N THR A 113 23.61 1.39 -1.73
CA THR A 113 23.48 -0.03 -2.08
C THR A 113 23.92 -0.92 -0.91
N LEU A 114 23.54 -2.21 -0.92
CA LEU A 114 23.97 -3.18 0.11
C LEU A 114 25.50 -3.28 0.20
N ASP A 115 26.17 -3.29 -0.95
CA ASP A 115 27.62 -3.35 -1.01
C ASP A 115 28.28 -1.99 -0.69
N GLY A 116 27.58 -0.89 -0.93
CA GLY A 116 28.02 0.46 -0.61
C GLY A 116 27.91 0.84 0.87
N LEU A 117 27.12 0.10 1.65
CA LEU A 117 26.99 0.30 3.09
C LEU A 117 28.26 -0.14 3.83
N ALA A 118 28.84 0.76 4.61
CA ALA A 118 29.97 0.46 5.47
C ALA A 118 29.63 -0.62 6.51
N GLU A 119 30.62 -1.28 7.08
CA GLU A 119 30.42 -2.21 8.21
C GLU A 119 29.78 -1.47 9.41
N GLY A 120 28.73 -2.04 9.97
CA GLY A 120 27.98 -1.45 11.07
C GLY A 120 27.03 -0.32 10.67
N ALA A 121 26.88 -0.03 9.36
CA ALA A 121 26.00 1.05 8.90
C ALA A 121 24.56 0.88 9.39
N THR A 122 23.85 1.99 9.48
CA THR A 122 22.46 2.01 9.97
C THR A 122 21.46 1.97 8.81
N VAL A 123 20.52 1.02 8.87
CA VAL A 123 19.38 0.97 7.96
C VAL A 123 18.09 1.25 8.72
N ALA A 124 17.31 2.25 8.25
CA ALA A 124 16.06 2.60 8.88
C ALA A 124 14.88 1.86 8.23
N SER A 125 14.07 1.17 9.04
CA SER A 125 12.86 0.46 8.61
C SER A 125 11.91 0.20 9.78
N GLY A 126 10.62 0.46 9.58
CA GLY A 126 9.55 0.04 10.50
C GLY A 126 9.03 -1.39 10.26
N SER A 127 9.59 -2.11 9.28
CA SER A 127 9.15 -3.47 8.91
C SER A 127 10.05 -4.54 9.53
N VAL A 128 9.46 -5.37 10.40
CA VAL A 128 10.16 -6.53 11.00
C VAL A 128 10.64 -7.50 9.91
N ARG A 129 9.82 -7.77 8.88
CA ARG A 129 10.20 -8.61 7.74
C ARG A 129 11.48 -8.11 7.06
N ARG A 130 11.54 -6.81 6.73
CA ARG A 130 12.69 -6.20 6.06
C ARG A 130 13.95 -6.24 6.92
N ARG A 131 13.81 -5.89 8.20
CA ARG A 131 14.94 -5.94 9.15
C ARG A 131 15.50 -7.36 9.27
N ALA A 132 14.64 -8.37 9.43
CA ALA A 132 15.05 -9.75 9.58
C ALA A 132 15.82 -10.26 8.36
N GLN A 133 15.34 -9.96 7.16
CA GLN A 133 15.99 -10.38 5.91
C GLN A 133 17.31 -9.64 5.68
N LEU A 134 17.38 -8.33 5.94
CA LEU A 134 18.63 -7.57 5.86
C LEU A 134 19.66 -8.09 6.87
N ALA A 135 19.25 -8.36 8.12
CA ALA A 135 20.14 -8.92 9.13
C ALA A 135 20.67 -10.31 8.77
N ALA A 136 19.90 -11.12 8.04
CA ALA A 136 20.36 -12.41 7.53
C ALA A 136 21.41 -12.28 6.40
N ILE A 137 21.28 -11.24 5.56
CA ILE A 137 22.19 -10.97 4.44
C ILE A 137 23.45 -10.21 4.91
N ARG A 138 23.28 -9.23 5.80
CA ARG A 138 24.30 -8.32 6.35
C ARG A 138 24.12 -8.24 7.87
N PRO A 139 24.64 -9.24 8.63
CA PRO A 139 24.48 -9.31 10.09
C PRO A 139 25.21 -8.21 10.87
N ASP A 140 26.10 -7.49 10.22
CA ASP A 140 26.80 -6.33 10.74
C ASP A 140 25.95 -5.06 10.82
N LEU A 141 24.86 -4.97 10.03
CA LEU A 141 24.03 -3.76 9.97
C LEU A 141 23.28 -3.49 11.29
N THR A 142 23.12 -2.23 11.61
CA THR A 142 22.24 -1.77 12.69
C THR A 142 20.91 -1.29 12.15
N PHE A 143 19.84 -1.38 12.98
CA PHE A 143 18.49 -1.04 12.54
C PHE A 143 17.83 -0.03 13.46
N VAL A 144 17.21 0.99 12.86
CA VAL A 144 16.41 1.99 13.57
C VAL A 144 14.98 2.04 13.01
N GLU A 145 14.05 2.50 13.84
CA GLU A 145 12.65 2.62 13.45
C GLU A 145 12.45 3.73 12.42
N LEU A 146 11.61 3.47 11.41
CA LEU A 146 11.25 4.45 10.36
C LEU A 146 9.74 4.57 10.25
N ARG A 147 9.23 5.76 10.55
CA ARG A 147 7.81 6.11 10.46
C ARG A 147 7.61 7.38 9.66
N GLY A 148 6.39 7.55 9.15
CA GLY A 148 5.95 8.69 8.37
C GLY A 148 5.50 8.30 6.96
N ASN A 149 5.05 9.29 6.19
CA ASN A 149 4.78 9.14 4.75
C ASN A 149 6.11 9.03 3.96
N ILE A 150 6.01 8.85 2.64
CA ILE A 150 7.19 8.65 1.78
C ILE A 150 8.17 9.81 1.88
N ASP A 151 7.69 11.05 1.79
CA ASP A 151 8.55 12.25 1.84
C ASP A 151 9.27 12.36 3.20
N THR A 152 8.55 12.10 4.29
CA THR A 152 9.10 12.06 5.65
C THR A 152 10.18 10.99 5.79
N ARG A 153 9.95 9.79 5.21
CA ARG A 153 10.94 8.69 5.26
C ARG A 153 12.19 9.01 4.47
N LEU A 154 12.04 9.58 3.28
CA LEU A 154 13.18 10.02 2.45
C LEU A 154 14.02 11.11 3.14
N GLY A 155 13.39 11.95 3.97
CA GLY A 155 14.09 12.95 4.80
C GLY A 155 14.75 12.38 6.07
N LYS A 156 14.58 11.07 6.36
CA LYS A 156 15.12 10.38 7.54
C LYS A 156 16.15 9.31 7.19
N ILE A 157 16.79 9.39 6.04
CA ILE A 157 17.88 8.49 5.68
C ILE A 157 19.03 8.73 6.65
N PRO A 158 19.53 7.69 7.36
CA PRO A 158 20.68 7.85 8.25
C PRO A 158 21.93 8.28 7.50
N ASP A 159 22.78 9.09 8.13
CA ASP A 159 24.05 9.50 7.55
C ASP A 159 24.94 8.26 7.27
N GLY A 160 25.40 8.12 6.02
CA GLY A 160 26.14 6.93 5.58
C GLY A 160 25.35 5.63 5.59
N GLY A 161 24.04 5.69 5.77
CA GLY A 161 23.12 4.56 5.84
C GLY A 161 22.11 4.54 4.71
N ALA A 162 21.02 3.76 4.90
CA ALA A 162 19.94 3.64 3.93
C ALA A 162 18.57 3.48 4.61
N ILE A 163 17.53 3.63 3.81
CA ILE A 163 16.18 3.17 4.13
C ILE A 163 15.76 2.09 3.15
N VAL A 164 14.90 1.16 3.60
CA VAL A 164 14.31 0.14 2.73
C VAL A 164 12.82 0.37 2.55
N MET A 165 12.36 0.40 1.30
CA MET A 165 11.00 0.72 0.90
C MET A 165 10.48 -0.23 -0.17
N ALA A 166 9.15 -0.27 -0.38
CA ALA A 166 8.59 -0.92 -1.55
C ALA A 166 8.83 -0.06 -2.80
N ARG A 167 9.37 -0.65 -3.87
CA ARG A 167 9.57 0.01 -5.18
C ARG A 167 8.28 0.65 -5.69
N ALA A 168 7.17 -0.06 -5.60
CA ALA A 168 5.86 0.42 -6.03
C ALA A 168 5.43 1.76 -5.40
N ALA A 169 5.88 2.06 -4.17
CA ALA A 169 5.58 3.32 -3.50
C ALA A 169 6.33 4.51 -4.12
N LEU A 170 7.55 4.31 -4.57
CA LEU A 170 8.33 5.33 -5.30
C LEU A 170 7.83 5.45 -6.75
N GLU A 171 7.51 4.32 -7.37
CA GLU A 171 7.02 4.24 -8.75
C GLU A 171 5.73 5.05 -8.95
N ILE A 172 4.73 4.87 -8.06
CA ILE A 172 3.46 5.60 -8.19
C ILE A 172 3.60 7.11 -7.97
N LEU A 173 4.66 7.53 -7.27
CA LEU A 173 4.98 8.94 -7.03
C LEU A 173 5.95 9.54 -8.07
N GLY A 174 6.41 8.73 -9.05
CA GLY A 174 7.38 9.17 -10.05
C GLY A 174 8.77 9.47 -9.45
N MET A 175 9.17 8.74 -8.40
CA MET A 175 10.41 8.95 -7.63
C MET A 175 11.40 7.79 -7.76
N THR A 176 11.36 7.05 -8.86
CA THR A 176 12.26 5.91 -9.10
C THR A 176 13.72 6.29 -9.26
N ASP A 177 14.00 7.55 -9.58
CA ASP A 177 15.34 8.16 -9.59
C ASP A 177 16.01 8.21 -8.21
N ARG A 178 15.23 8.00 -7.14
CA ARG A 178 15.74 7.93 -5.76
C ARG A 178 16.22 6.54 -5.35
N ILE A 179 16.03 5.53 -6.20
CA ILE A 179 16.41 4.13 -5.93
C ILE A 179 17.90 3.95 -6.20
N ASP A 180 18.64 3.54 -5.18
CA ASP A 180 20.05 3.19 -5.31
C ASP A 180 20.24 1.70 -5.64
N GLU A 181 19.36 0.83 -5.11
CA GLU A 181 19.40 -0.61 -5.41
C GLU A 181 18.00 -1.22 -5.36
N GLU A 182 17.69 -2.10 -6.32
CA GLU A 182 16.53 -2.99 -6.29
C GLU A 182 16.94 -4.34 -5.71
N LEU A 183 16.27 -4.77 -4.62
CA LEU A 183 16.59 -6.02 -3.96
C LEU A 183 15.95 -7.19 -4.73
N ASP A 184 16.76 -8.21 -5.02
CA ASP A 184 16.32 -9.41 -5.74
C ASP A 184 15.27 -10.18 -4.93
N VAL A 185 14.11 -10.45 -5.53
CA VAL A 185 12.98 -11.13 -4.89
C VAL A 185 13.28 -12.57 -4.47
N GLU A 186 14.25 -13.23 -5.07
CA GLU A 186 14.67 -14.59 -4.69
C GLU A 186 15.46 -14.58 -3.37
N ARG A 187 16.12 -13.48 -3.06
CA ARG A 187 16.93 -13.32 -1.86
C ARG A 187 16.26 -12.44 -0.80
N PHE A 188 15.37 -11.57 -1.23
CA PHE A 188 14.65 -10.62 -0.37
C PHE A 188 13.15 -10.68 -0.67
N VAL A 189 12.47 -11.58 0.02
CA VAL A 189 11.08 -11.93 -0.25
C VAL A 189 10.15 -10.75 0.09
N PRO A 190 9.32 -10.28 -0.87
CA PRO A 190 8.37 -9.20 -0.65
C PRO A 190 7.26 -9.59 0.36
N ALA A 191 6.51 -8.61 0.82
CA ALA A 191 5.26 -8.89 1.54
C ALA A 191 4.20 -9.41 0.55
N VAL A 192 3.30 -10.27 1.03
CA VAL A 192 2.11 -10.71 0.29
C VAL A 192 1.36 -9.48 -0.23
N GLY A 193 0.99 -9.48 -1.50
CA GLY A 193 0.29 -8.36 -2.14
C GLY A 193 1.11 -7.09 -2.31
N GLN A 194 2.42 -7.09 -2.04
CA GLN A 194 3.26 -5.90 -2.26
C GLN A 194 3.25 -5.50 -3.75
N GLY A 195 3.06 -4.21 -4.00
CA GLY A 195 2.92 -3.67 -5.36
C GLY A 195 1.50 -3.71 -5.92
N CYS A 196 0.55 -4.36 -5.23
CA CYS A 196 -0.85 -4.41 -5.65
C CYS A 196 -1.69 -3.34 -4.94
N VAL A 197 -2.68 -2.84 -5.65
CA VAL A 197 -3.77 -2.03 -5.11
C VAL A 197 -5.04 -2.89 -5.11
N ALA A 198 -5.66 -3.03 -3.95
CA ALA A 198 -6.93 -3.72 -3.76
C ALA A 198 -8.07 -2.69 -3.70
N VAL A 199 -9.18 -3.00 -4.37
CA VAL A 199 -10.42 -2.21 -4.34
C VAL A 199 -11.50 -3.03 -3.67
N GLU A 200 -12.02 -2.52 -2.56
CA GLU A 200 -12.97 -3.20 -1.69
C GLU A 200 -14.31 -2.47 -1.71
N CYS A 201 -15.41 -3.21 -1.68
CA CYS A 201 -16.77 -2.64 -1.58
C CYS A 201 -17.65 -3.55 -0.70
N ARG A 202 -18.90 -3.13 -0.44
CA ARG A 202 -19.85 -4.00 0.24
C ARG A 202 -20.16 -5.22 -0.61
N ALA A 203 -20.23 -6.39 0.03
CA ALA A 203 -20.48 -7.66 -0.63
C ALA A 203 -21.90 -7.76 -1.21
N ASP A 204 -22.87 -7.02 -0.67
CA ASP A 204 -24.26 -6.96 -1.10
C ASP A 204 -24.55 -5.85 -2.13
N ASP A 205 -23.57 -5.03 -2.49
CA ASP A 205 -23.70 -3.96 -3.49
C ASP A 205 -23.32 -4.47 -4.88
N ALA A 206 -24.22 -5.23 -5.50
CA ALA A 206 -24.00 -5.85 -6.80
C ALA A 206 -23.64 -4.83 -7.91
N MET A 207 -24.17 -3.61 -7.84
CA MET A 207 -23.88 -2.56 -8.85
C MET A 207 -22.44 -2.06 -8.73
N THR A 208 -21.96 -1.88 -7.52
CA THR A 208 -20.56 -1.48 -7.29
C THR A 208 -19.60 -2.63 -7.64
N VAL A 209 -19.94 -3.87 -7.27
CA VAL A 209 -19.16 -5.07 -7.65
C VAL A 209 -19.04 -5.18 -9.16
N GLU A 210 -20.15 -5.03 -9.91
CA GLU A 210 -20.14 -5.07 -11.37
C GLU A 210 -19.28 -3.95 -11.98
N ALA A 211 -19.38 -2.73 -11.48
CA ALA A 211 -18.56 -1.61 -11.93
C ALA A 211 -17.06 -1.87 -11.67
N LEU A 212 -16.70 -2.44 -10.53
CA LEU A 212 -15.32 -2.74 -10.17
C LEU A 212 -14.75 -3.94 -10.92
N SER A 213 -15.57 -4.90 -11.34
CA SER A 213 -15.11 -6.04 -12.15
C SER A 213 -14.47 -5.61 -13.48
N THR A 214 -14.84 -4.43 -13.98
CA THR A 214 -14.27 -3.87 -15.22
C THR A 214 -12.82 -3.42 -15.09
N VAL A 215 -12.34 -3.21 -13.86
CA VAL A 215 -10.98 -2.77 -13.56
C VAL A 215 -10.16 -3.86 -12.85
N ASP A 216 -10.74 -5.04 -12.68
CA ASP A 216 -10.04 -6.17 -12.09
C ASP A 216 -9.01 -6.78 -13.07
N HIS A 217 -7.76 -6.87 -12.62
CA HIS A 217 -6.67 -7.45 -13.39
C HIS A 217 -6.49 -8.93 -13.00
N GLY A 218 -7.11 -9.85 -13.77
CA GLY A 218 -7.10 -11.29 -13.50
C GLY A 218 -5.73 -11.89 -13.19
N PRO A 219 -4.66 -11.58 -13.96
CA PRO A 219 -3.31 -12.07 -13.63
C PRO A 219 -2.79 -11.61 -12.29
N THR A 220 -3.10 -10.38 -11.84
CA THR A 220 -2.75 -9.89 -10.50
C THR A 220 -3.55 -10.60 -9.44
N ARG A 221 -4.86 -10.72 -9.61
CA ARG A 221 -5.74 -11.44 -8.69
C ARG A 221 -5.23 -12.85 -8.43
N HIS A 222 -4.98 -13.61 -9.49
CA HIS A 222 -4.48 -14.98 -9.37
C HIS A 222 -3.18 -15.07 -8.56
N ARG A 223 -2.23 -14.14 -8.79
CA ARG A 223 -0.96 -14.13 -8.05
C ARG A 223 -1.16 -13.82 -6.56
N VAL A 224 -1.98 -12.80 -6.25
CA VAL A 224 -2.23 -12.41 -4.84
C VAL A 224 -2.99 -13.48 -4.06
N GLU A 225 -3.90 -14.21 -4.72
CA GLU A 225 -4.67 -15.29 -4.11
C GLU A 225 -3.84 -16.55 -3.82
N VAL A 226 -2.69 -16.72 -4.49
CA VAL A 226 -1.77 -17.87 -4.23
C VAL A 226 -0.59 -17.48 -3.34
N GLU A 227 -0.31 -16.19 -3.13
CA GLU A 227 0.70 -15.71 -2.17
C GLU A 227 0.23 -15.90 -0.73
#